data_98faf7645a8c69426c663f0bd04a5a77
#
_entry.id   98faf7645a8c69426c663f0bd04a5a77
#
_cell.length_a   1.000
_cell.length_b   1.000
_cell.length_c   1.000
_cell.angle_alpha   90.00
_cell.angle_beta   90.00
_cell.angle_gamma   90.00
#
_symmetry.space_group_name_H-M   'P 1'
#
loop_
_entity.id
_entity.type
_entity.pdbx_description
1 polymer ?
#
loop_
_entity_poly.entity_id
_entity_poly.type
_entity_poly.pdbx_seq_one_letter_code
_entity_poly.pdbx_strand_id
1 'polypeptide(L)'
;MNVLYGLYQADEGEILLDDVVQRFRGPGDAMNAGIGMVHQHFMLVPVFTVAENVMLGHEQTKGLGTLDITKAREHVRSVAARFGFDIDPDAIVGDLPVGVQQRVEIIKALSRDAKVLVFDEPTAVLTPQETDELMGIMRQLRDEGTAIVFITHKLREVREVADTITIVRLGRIVGEASPTATNAELASLMVGRAVELTVHKDPPRLGEGGLEVKGLRVLTSAGAIVVDGIDFSVRPGEVLAVAGVQGNGQTELVEAIVGLAARVEGSITLGGTELVGKSVRAILDAGVGFVPEDRTEDGLVAGFSVAENLILDRTGDEEFSRGGTIRRSALEDFARARISEYDIRTQGPHTAAGTLSGGNQQKVVIAREMSRELKLLVAAQPTRGVDVGSIEFIHKRIIETRDAGIPVVVVSTELDEVAALADLSLIHI
;
A
#
# COMPACT_ATOMS: atom_id res chain seq x y z
N MET A 1 -0.05 -0.79 -18.50
CA MET A 1 1.29 -0.18 -18.70
C MET A 1 2.37 -1.16 -19.11
N ASN A 2 2.39 -2.39 -18.58
CA ASN A 2 3.40 -3.39 -18.94
C ASN A 2 3.51 -3.68 -20.45
N VAL A 3 2.42 -3.58 -21.21
CA VAL A 3 2.45 -3.68 -22.69
C VAL A 3 3.12 -2.46 -23.32
N LEU A 4 2.78 -1.25 -22.84
CA LEU A 4 3.38 0.00 -23.36
C LEU A 4 4.90 0.07 -23.13
N TYR A 5 5.36 -0.48 -21.99
CA TYR A 5 6.78 -0.51 -21.64
C TYR A 5 7.51 -1.76 -22.16
N GLY A 6 6.81 -2.66 -22.91
CA GLY A 6 7.39 -3.85 -23.53
C GLY A 6 7.66 -5.02 -22.60
N LEU A 7 7.11 -5.01 -21.36
CA LEU A 7 7.20 -6.14 -20.43
C LEU A 7 6.29 -7.30 -20.87
N TYR A 8 5.14 -6.99 -21.48
CA TYR A 8 4.22 -7.95 -22.06
C TYR A 8 3.99 -7.64 -23.54
N GLN A 9 3.78 -8.68 -24.33
CA GLN A 9 3.37 -8.52 -25.73
C GLN A 9 1.86 -8.30 -25.79
N ALA A 10 1.42 -7.40 -26.69
CA ALA A 10 -0.01 -7.26 -26.98
C ALA A 10 -0.49 -8.46 -27.81
N ASP A 11 -1.61 -9.04 -27.46
CA ASP A 11 -2.26 -10.09 -28.25
C ASP A 11 -2.85 -9.47 -29.53
N GLU A 12 -3.44 -8.27 -29.42
CA GLU A 12 -4.05 -7.53 -30.49
C GLU A 12 -3.83 -6.03 -30.31
N GLY A 13 -3.96 -5.26 -31.40
CA GLY A 13 -3.80 -3.81 -31.40
C GLY A 13 -2.39 -3.33 -31.74
N GLU A 14 -2.21 -2.03 -31.74
CA GLU A 14 -0.96 -1.36 -32.13
C GLU A 14 -0.61 -0.25 -31.14
N ILE A 15 0.68 -0.07 -30.90
CA ILE A 15 1.22 1.09 -30.16
C ILE A 15 1.73 2.08 -31.21
N LEU A 16 1.23 3.31 -31.13
CA LEU A 16 1.65 4.41 -31.99
C LEU A 16 2.44 5.43 -31.17
N LEU A 17 3.62 5.82 -31.66
CA LEU A 17 4.40 6.93 -31.12
C LEU A 17 4.76 7.87 -32.29
N ASP A 18 4.34 9.12 -32.20
CA ASP A 18 4.45 10.09 -33.29
C ASP A 18 3.86 9.53 -34.62
N ASP A 19 2.68 8.92 -34.57
CA ASP A 19 1.99 8.25 -35.69
C ASP A 19 2.74 7.07 -36.33
N VAL A 20 3.83 6.61 -35.71
CA VAL A 20 4.61 5.46 -36.19
C VAL A 20 4.30 4.24 -35.31
N VAL A 21 3.93 3.13 -35.95
CA VAL A 21 3.68 1.84 -35.26
C VAL A 21 4.97 1.34 -34.61
N GLN A 22 4.91 1.10 -33.33
CA GLN A 22 5.99 0.54 -32.53
C GLN A 22 5.74 -0.93 -32.21
N ARG A 23 6.81 -1.72 -32.17
CA ARG A 23 6.78 -3.13 -31.74
C ARG A 23 7.93 -3.37 -30.79
N PHE A 24 7.62 -3.48 -29.50
CA PHE A 24 8.61 -3.70 -28.46
C PHE A 24 8.75 -5.19 -28.15
N ARG A 25 9.99 -5.68 -28.16
CA ARG A 25 10.34 -7.05 -27.72
C ARG A 25 10.71 -7.11 -26.25
N GLY A 26 10.96 -5.94 -25.66
CA GLY A 26 11.33 -5.78 -24.28
C GLY A 26 11.41 -4.30 -23.88
N PRO A 27 11.64 -4.01 -22.58
CA PRO A 27 11.74 -2.63 -22.07
C PRO A 27 12.81 -1.79 -22.76
N GLY A 28 13.92 -2.40 -23.22
CA GLY A 28 14.98 -1.70 -23.95
C GLY A 28 14.49 -1.05 -25.23
N ASP A 29 13.59 -1.71 -25.98
CA ASP A 29 13.02 -1.15 -27.20
C ASP A 29 12.13 0.06 -26.91
N ALA A 30 11.31 -0.03 -25.87
CA ALA A 30 10.46 1.08 -25.43
C ALA A 30 11.29 2.28 -24.96
N MET A 31 12.34 2.03 -24.19
CA MET A 31 13.27 3.07 -23.75
C MET A 31 13.98 3.75 -24.93
N ASN A 32 14.43 2.97 -25.91
CA ASN A 32 15.08 3.50 -27.12
C ASN A 32 14.10 4.31 -28.00
N ALA A 33 12.81 4.01 -27.95
CA ALA A 33 11.76 4.79 -28.59
C ALA A 33 11.43 6.10 -27.84
N GLY A 34 11.97 6.30 -26.63
CA GLY A 34 11.74 7.48 -25.82
C GLY A 34 10.59 7.32 -24.79
N ILE A 35 10.27 6.10 -24.37
CA ILE A 35 9.30 5.84 -23.30
C ILE A 35 10.06 5.55 -22.01
N GLY A 36 9.91 6.41 -21.02
CA GLY A 36 10.39 6.19 -19.65
C GLY A 36 9.27 5.71 -18.74
N MET A 37 9.61 4.98 -17.67
CA MET A 37 8.62 4.52 -16.69
C MET A 37 9.17 4.62 -15.27
N VAL A 38 8.37 5.16 -14.38
CA VAL A 38 8.51 5.09 -12.92
C VAL A 38 7.54 4.03 -12.42
N HIS A 39 8.08 2.98 -11.82
CA HIS A 39 7.32 1.80 -11.42
C HIS A 39 6.71 1.96 -10.02
N GLN A 40 5.59 1.29 -9.76
CA GLN A 40 4.95 1.21 -8.45
C GLN A 40 5.87 0.58 -7.38
N HIS A 41 6.62 -0.46 -7.76
CA HIS A 41 7.67 -1.05 -6.94
C HIS A 41 9.03 -0.65 -7.53
N PHE A 42 9.89 -0.07 -6.73
CA PHE A 42 11.17 0.45 -7.19
C PHE A 42 12.00 -0.61 -7.91
N MET A 43 12.44 -0.28 -9.11
CA MET A 43 13.37 -1.09 -9.89
C MET A 43 14.82 -0.65 -9.62
N LEU A 44 15.14 -0.46 -8.33
CA LEU A 44 16.46 -0.08 -7.85
C LEU A 44 17.21 -1.30 -7.31
N VAL A 45 18.52 -1.33 -7.48
CA VAL A 45 19.40 -2.34 -6.90
C VAL A 45 19.89 -1.83 -5.54
N PRO A 46 19.48 -2.43 -4.41
CA PRO A 46 19.70 -1.87 -3.08
C PRO A 46 21.19 -1.71 -2.71
N VAL A 47 22.04 -2.61 -3.20
CA VAL A 47 23.48 -2.59 -2.91
C VAL A 47 24.28 -1.64 -3.78
N PHE A 48 23.67 -0.98 -4.75
CA PHE A 48 24.30 -0.01 -5.62
C PHE A 48 24.16 1.41 -5.08
N THR A 49 25.09 2.27 -5.45
CA THR A 49 24.96 3.70 -5.21
C THR A 49 23.86 4.30 -6.09
N VAL A 50 23.42 5.50 -5.76
CA VAL A 50 22.48 6.28 -6.59
C VAL A 50 23.01 6.43 -8.01
N ALA A 51 24.31 6.82 -8.17
CA ALA A 51 24.91 7.00 -9.49
C ALA A 51 24.95 5.70 -10.31
N GLU A 52 25.23 4.56 -9.68
CA GLU A 52 25.23 3.25 -10.34
C GLU A 52 23.81 2.84 -10.77
N ASN A 53 22.79 3.07 -9.91
CA ASN A 53 21.42 2.80 -10.26
C ASN A 53 20.90 3.64 -11.44
N VAL A 54 21.25 4.93 -11.46
CA VAL A 54 20.81 5.85 -12.52
C VAL A 54 21.44 5.50 -13.87
N MET A 55 22.73 5.09 -13.88
CA MET A 55 23.41 4.71 -15.11
C MET A 55 23.13 3.27 -15.59
N LEU A 56 22.48 2.45 -14.79
CA LEU A 56 22.21 1.04 -15.10
C LEU A 56 21.40 0.91 -16.40
N GLY A 57 21.94 0.13 -17.36
CA GLY A 57 21.37 -0.05 -18.69
C GLY A 57 21.58 1.14 -19.65
N HIS A 58 22.41 2.11 -19.27
CA HIS A 58 22.85 3.24 -20.09
C HIS A 58 24.25 3.69 -19.66
N GLU A 59 25.12 2.71 -19.46
CA GLU A 59 26.44 2.89 -18.86
C GLU A 59 27.31 3.81 -19.74
N GLN A 60 27.76 4.89 -19.14
CA GLN A 60 28.79 5.74 -19.74
C GLN A 60 30.17 5.11 -19.50
N THR A 61 30.90 4.84 -20.57
CA THR A 61 32.19 4.19 -20.50
C THR A 61 33.33 5.11 -20.94
N LYS A 62 34.46 4.99 -20.27
CA LYS A 62 35.79 5.49 -20.72
C LYS A 62 36.40 4.50 -21.67
N GLY A 63 37.53 4.88 -22.31
CA GLY A 63 38.29 3.98 -23.13
C GLY A 63 38.51 2.60 -22.49
N LEU A 64 38.47 1.54 -23.29
CA LEU A 64 38.55 0.12 -22.84
C LEU A 64 37.31 -0.40 -22.08
N GLY A 65 36.15 0.27 -22.15
CA GLY A 65 34.90 -0.22 -21.58
C GLY A 65 34.76 -0.09 -20.05
N THR A 66 35.64 0.68 -19.40
CA THR A 66 35.52 0.97 -17.97
C THR A 66 34.42 2.00 -17.71
N LEU A 67 33.63 1.80 -16.68
CA LEU A 67 32.55 2.73 -16.29
C LEU A 67 33.09 4.12 -15.93
N ASP A 68 32.41 5.17 -16.38
CA ASP A 68 32.72 6.56 -16.01
C ASP A 68 31.81 7.04 -14.87
N ILE A 69 32.12 6.57 -13.66
CA ILE A 69 31.37 6.95 -12.44
C ILE A 69 31.38 8.46 -12.21
N THR A 70 32.45 9.16 -12.61
CA THR A 70 32.53 10.62 -12.43
C THR A 70 31.44 11.33 -13.23
N LYS A 71 31.26 10.95 -14.51
CA LYS A 71 30.19 11.48 -15.33
C LYS A 71 28.80 11.10 -14.81
N ALA A 72 28.64 9.87 -14.31
CA ALA A 72 27.39 9.45 -13.69
C ALA A 72 27.02 10.31 -12.48
N ARG A 73 27.96 10.61 -11.59
CA ARG A 73 27.78 11.52 -10.46
C ARG A 73 27.40 12.94 -10.90
N GLU A 74 28.11 13.49 -11.87
CA GLU A 74 27.82 14.82 -12.41
C GLU A 74 26.43 14.87 -13.04
N HIS A 75 26.03 13.84 -13.77
CA HIS A 75 24.70 13.72 -14.36
C HIS A 75 23.60 13.67 -13.28
N VAL A 76 23.74 12.83 -12.27
CA VAL A 76 22.81 12.76 -11.13
C VAL A 76 22.66 14.13 -10.47
N ARG A 77 23.78 14.81 -10.17
CA ARG A 77 23.74 16.15 -9.56
C ARG A 77 23.02 17.16 -10.45
N SER A 78 23.25 17.11 -11.75
CA SER A 78 22.60 18.01 -12.72
C SER A 78 21.09 17.80 -12.76
N VAL A 79 20.63 16.54 -12.84
CA VAL A 79 19.20 16.23 -12.84
C VAL A 79 18.57 16.56 -11.49
N ALA A 80 19.21 16.19 -10.39
CA ALA A 80 18.73 16.49 -9.05
C ALA A 80 18.58 18.01 -8.83
N ALA A 81 19.59 18.80 -9.22
CA ALA A 81 19.54 20.27 -9.10
C ALA A 81 18.41 20.90 -9.94
N ARG A 82 18.13 20.36 -11.14
CA ARG A 82 17.04 20.85 -12.02
C ARG A 82 15.66 20.75 -11.35
N PHE A 83 15.44 19.72 -10.53
CA PHE A 83 14.16 19.44 -9.88
C PHE A 83 14.18 19.72 -8.37
N GLY A 84 15.25 20.32 -7.86
CA GLY A 84 15.36 20.71 -6.44
C GLY A 84 15.56 19.53 -5.48
N PHE A 85 16.01 18.38 -5.96
CA PHE A 85 16.29 17.21 -5.11
C PHE A 85 17.67 17.32 -4.43
N ASP A 86 17.69 17.09 -3.13
CA ASP A 86 18.94 16.94 -2.37
C ASP A 86 19.25 15.43 -2.27
N ILE A 87 20.14 14.95 -3.14
CA ILE A 87 20.49 13.52 -3.23
C ILE A 87 22.00 13.38 -3.41
N ASP A 88 22.63 12.58 -2.55
CA ASP A 88 24.02 12.20 -2.68
C ASP A 88 24.20 11.07 -3.70
N PRO A 89 24.92 11.29 -4.81
CA PRO A 89 25.17 10.27 -5.82
C PRO A 89 25.92 9.03 -5.32
N ASP A 90 26.64 9.16 -4.21
CA ASP A 90 27.46 8.08 -3.62
C ASP A 90 26.75 7.29 -2.53
N ALA A 91 25.55 7.73 -2.10
CA ALA A 91 24.75 7.01 -1.11
C ALA A 91 24.29 5.65 -1.64
N ILE A 92 24.34 4.63 -0.80
CA ILE A 92 23.82 3.29 -1.10
C ILE A 92 22.29 3.35 -1.05
N VAL A 93 21.63 2.90 -2.11
CA VAL A 93 20.17 3.04 -2.24
C VAL A 93 19.41 2.30 -1.16
N GLY A 94 19.87 1.12 -0.74
CA GLY A 94 19.23 0.34 0.31
C GLY A 94 19.22 1.00 1.69
N ASP A 95 20.13 1.96 1.93
CA ASP A 95 20.23 2.69 3.20
C ASP A 95 19.39 3.98 3.21
N LEU A 96 18.78 4.34 2.06
CA LEU A 96 18.00 5.56 1.91
C LEU A 96 16.58 5.38 2.41
N PRO A 97 15.96 6.41 3.00
CA PRO A 97 14.53 6.43 3.26
C PRO A 97 13.70 6.19 1.98
N VAL A 98 12.53 5.57 2.12
CA VAL A 98 11.70 5.15 0.97
C VAL A 98 11.32 6.33 0.06
N GLY A 99 11.01 7.51 0.62
CA GLY A 99 10.74 8.73 -0.17
C GLY A 99 11.95 9.20 -0.98
N VAL A 100 13.18 9.01 -0.46
CA VAL A 100 14.40 9.33 -1.20
C VAL A 100 14.66 8.30 -2.31
N GLN A 101 14.40 7.01 -2.05
CA GLN A 101 14.45 5.97 -3.09
C GLN A 101 13.49 6.28 -4.25
N GLN A 102 12.29 6.77 -3.96
CA GLN A 102 11.34 7.23 -4.98
C GLN A 102 11.93 8.35 -5.84
N ARG A 103 12.57 9.34 -5.22
CA ARG A 103 13.26 10.43 -5.95
C ARG A 103 14.37 9.89 -6.85
N VAL A 104 15.11 8.87 -6.39
CA VAL A 104 16.15 8.19 -7.20
C VAL A 104 15.52 7.51 -8.43
N GLU A 105 14.39 6.83 -8.27
CA GLU A 105 13.67 6.21 -9.40
C GLU A 105 13.18 7.26 -10.41
N ILE A 106 12.70 8.41 -9.91
CA ILE A 106 12.31 9.55 -10.76
C ILE A 106 13.52 10.10 -11.51
N ILE A 107 14.66 10.34 -10.82
CA ILE A 107 15.90 10.81 -11.47
C ILE A 107 16.34 9.81 -12.55
N LYS A 108 16.30 8.52 -12.27
CA LYS A 108 16.64 7.46 -13.24
C LYS A 108 15.75 7.52 -14.48
N ALA A 109 14.45 7.74 -14.32
CA ALA A 109 13.53 7.90 -15.45
C ALA A 109 13.80 9.20 -16.23
N LEU A 110 14.07 10.31 -15.52
CA LEU A 110 14.36 11.62 -16.10
C LEU A 110 15.76 11.74 -16.70
N SER A 111 16.69 10.86 -16.34
CA SER A 111 18.07 10.81 -16.86
C SER A 111 18.14 10.38 -18.32
N ARG A 112 17.03 9.98 -18.89
CA ARG A 112 16.88 9.60 -20.28
C ARG A 112 15.96 10.62 -20.94
N ASP A 113 16.31 11.09 -22.14
CA ASP A 113 15.50 12.05 -22.90
C ASP A 113 14.19 11.38 -23.35
N ALA A 114 13.28 11.17 -22.41
CA ALA A 114 12.01 10.51 -22.65
C ALA A 114 11.00 11.50 -23.26
N LYS A 115 10.37 11.10 -24.38
CA LYS A 115 9.24 11.82 -24.98
C LYS A 115 7.95 11.57 -24.22
N VAL A 116 7.81 10.35 -23.69
CA VAL A 116 6.67 9.89 -22.91
C VAL A 116 7.17 9.35 -21.59
N LEU A 117 6.65 9.87 -20.47
CA LEU A 117 6.90 9.37 -19.14
C LEU A 117 5.65 8.73 -18.56
N VAL A 118 5.77 7.49 -18.15
CA VAL A 118 4.71 6.74 -17.47
C VAL A 118 5.00 6.70 -15.99
N PHE A 119 4.07 7.18 -15.16
CA PHE A 119 4.13 7.09 -13.71
C PHE A 119 3.05 6.12 -13.23
N ASP A 120 3.44 5.03 -12.62
CA ASP A 120 2.53 3.99 -12.13
C ASP A 120 2.46 4.05 -10.59
N GLU A 121 1.40 4.66 -10.06
CA GLU A 121 1.16 4.92 -8.63
C GLU A 121 2.38 5.51 -7.89
N PRO A 122 3.02 6.58 -8.39
CA PRO A 122 4.29 7.06 -7.87
C PRO A 122 4.20 7.71 -6.48
N THR A 123 3.01 7.92 -5.96
CA THR A 123 2.75 8.62 -4.69
C THR A 123 2.35 7.68 -3.55
N ALA A 124 2.39 6.37 -3.77
CA ALA A 124 1.91 5.38 -2.80
C ALA A 124 2.66 5.41 -1.46
N VAL A 125 3.92 5.87 -1.46
CA VAL A 125 4.81 5.90 -0.29
C VAL A 125 5.28 7.31 0.08
N LEU A 126 4.77 8.34 -0.61
CA LEU A 126 5.17 9.73 -0.41
C LEU A 126 4.32 10.42 0.66
N THR A 127 4.94 11.31 1.39
CA THR A 127 4.24 12.28 2.26
C THR A 127 3.40 13.25 1.41
N PRO A 128 2.40 13.94 1.99
CA PRO A 128 1.64 14.96 1.27
C PRO A 128 2.52 16.04 0.62
N GLN A 129 3.58 16.47 1.31
CA GLN A 129 4.52 17.48 0.81
C GLN A 129 5.31 16.95 -0.40
N GLU A 130 5.83 15.72 -0.32
CA GLU A 130 6.55 15.09 -1.42
C GLU A 130 5.63 14.82 -2.63
N THR A 131 4.35 14.49 -2.36
CA THR A 131 3.34 14.36 -3.40
C THR A 131 3.13 15.70 -4.14
N ASP A 132 2.97 16.80 -3.41
CA ASP A 132 2.81 18.13 -4.00
C ASP A 132 4.06 18.55 -4.81
N GLU A 133 5.27 18.21 -4.34
CA GLU A 133 6.53 18.40 -5.09
C GLU A 133 6.51 17.60 -6.41
N LEU A 134 6.14 16.32 -6.37
CA LEU A 134 6.05 15.47 -7.55
C LEU A 134 5.02 16.01 -8.55
N MET A 135 3.85 16.46 -8.09
CA MET A 135 2.85 17.10 -8.95
C MET A 135 3.41 18.36 -9.62
N GLY A 136 4.23 19.13 -8.90
CA GLY A 136 4.96 20.28 -9.45
C GLY A 136 5.92 19.89 -10.58
N ILE A 137 6.70 18.82 -10.37
CA ILE A 137 7.64 18.28 -11.37
C ILE A 137 6.89 17.79 -12.62
N MET A 138 5.78 17.08 -12.45
CA MET A 138 4.98 16.61 -13.59
C MET A 138 4.43 17.78 -14.40
N ARG A 139 3.95 18.85 -13.75
CA ARG A 139 3.52 20.07 -14.45
C ARG A 139 4.68 20.72 -15.23
N GLN A 140 5.84 20.84 -14.60
CA GLN A 140 7.04 21.36 -15.29
C GLN A 140 7.41 20.55 -16.52
N LEU A 141 7.46 19.22 -16.43
CA LEU A 141 7.78 18.33 -17.54
C LEU A 141 6.76 18.42 -18.69
N ARG A 142 5.47 18.50 -18.34
CA ARG A 142 4.39 18.75 -19.32
C ARG A 142 4.60 20.08 -20.03
N ASP A 143 4.88 21.15 -19.32
CA ASP A 143 5.08 22.49 -19.87
C ASP A 143 6.35 22.56 -20.73
N GLU A 144 7.32 21.70 -20.49
CA GLU A 144 8.51 21.49 -21.34
C GLU A 144 8.24 20.59 -22.58
N GLY A 145 7.01 20.06 -22.72
CA GLY A 145 6.56 19.28 -23.88
C GLY A 145 6.68 17.77 -23.73
N THR A 146 6.98 17.25 -22.54
CA THR A 146 6.97 15.81 -22.27
C THR A 146 5.52 15.32 -22.14
N ALA A 147 5.14 14.28 -22.89
CA ALA A 147 3.85 13.61 -22.69
C ALA A 147 3.90 12.75 -21.43
N ILE A 148 2.89 12.89 -20.56
CA ILE A 148 2.83 12.16 -19.28
C ILE A 148 1.61 11.25 -19.26
N VAL A 149 1.82 9.99 -18.94
CA VAL A 149 0.76 9.03 -18.58
C VAL A 149 0.87 8.74 -17.10
N PHE A 150 -0.10 9.22 -16.33
CA PHE A 150 -0.11 9.10 -14.89
C PHE A 150 -1.23 8.15 -14.43
N ILE A 151 -0.87 7.11 -13.70
CA ILE A 151 -1.81 6.14 -13.16
C ILE A 151 -1.88 6.33 -11.66
N THR A 152 -3.05 6.57 -11.16
CA THR A 152 -3.34 6.66 -9.73
C THR A 152 -4.82 6.37 -9.46
N HIS A 153 -5.11 5.94 -8.27
CA HIS A 153 -6.46 5.86 -7.74
C HIS A 153 -6.81 7.04 -6.82
N LYS A 154 -5.85 7.93 -6.54
CA LYS A 154 -6.02 9.12 -5.69
C LYS A 154 -6.63 10.26 -6.50
N LEU A 155 -7.91 10.51 -6.29
CA LEU A 155 -8.71 11.45 -7.11
C LEU A 155 -8.21 12.90 -7.03
N ARG A 156 -7.62 13.33 -5.89
CA ARG A 156 -7.01 14.64 -5.74
C ARG A 156 -5.88 14.83 -6.76
N GLU A 157 -4.99 13.86 -6.84
CA GLU A 157 -3.80 13.91 -7.71
C GLU A 157 -4.18 14.00 -9.18
N VAL A 158 -5.14 13.15 -9.60
CA VAL A 158 -5.63 13.15 -10.99
C VAL A 158 -6.16 14.52 -11.39
N ARG A 159 -6.98 15.14 -10.53
CA ARG A 159 -7.59 16.44 -10.80
C ARG A 159 -6.59 17.60 -10.84
N GLU A 160 -5.46 17.43 -10.15
CA GLU A 160 -4.44 18.48 -10.03
C GLU A 160 -3.50 18.53 -11.25
N VAL A 161 -3.23 17.40 -11.88
CA VAL A 161 -2.18 17.28 -12.90
C VAL A 161 -2.73 16.95 -14.30
N ALA A 162 -3.81 16.14 -14.39
CA ALA A 162 -4.28 15.62 -15.66
C ALA A 162 -4.95 16.70 -16.53
N ASP A 163 -4.71 16.66 -17.83
CA ASP A 163 -5.47 17.42 -18.83
C ASP A 163 -6.72 16.63 -19.28
N THR A 164 -6.62 15.29 -19.32
CA THR A 164 -7.71 14.37 -19.65
C THR A 164 -7.63 13.15 -18.75
N ILE A 165 -8.77 12.64 -18.31
CA ILE A 165 -8.88 11.48 -17.44
C ILE A 165 -9.54 10.34 -18.21
N THR A 166 -8.85 9.23 -18.39
CA THR A 166 -9.40 8.00 -18.97
C THR A 166 -9.62 6.97 -17.86
N ILE A 167 -10.84 6.48 -17.72
CA ILE A 167 -11.20 5.52 -16.69
C ILE A 167 -11.14 4.10 -17.26
N VAL A 168 -10.29 3.27 -16.67
CA VAL A 168 -10.12 1.85 -17.02
C VAL A 168 -10.71 0.98 -15.92
N ARG A 169 -11.61 0.07 -16.29
CA ARG A 169 -12.23 -0.89 -15.38
C ARG A 169 -12.33 -2.27 -16.04
N LEU A 170 -11.86 -3.32 -15.34
CA LEU A 170 -11.84 -4.70 -15.84
C LEU A 170 -11.21 -4.82 -17.23
N GLY A 171 -10.09 -4.11 -17.46
CA GLY A 171 -9.35 -4.13 -18.71
C GLY A 171 -10.01 -3.39 -19.88
N ARG A 172 -11.05 -2.59 -19.62
CA ARG A 172 -11.76 -1.80 -20.64
C ARG A 172 -11.81 -0.33 -20.27
N ILE A 173 -11.71 0.54 -21.25
CA ILE A 173 -12.05 1.96 -21.10
C ILE A 173 -13.56 2.05 -20.94
N VAL A 174 -14.01 2.58 -19.81
CA VAL A 174 -15.43 2.72 -19.46
C VAL A 174 -15.92 4.15 -19.57
N GLY A 175 -15.02 5.11 -19.72
CA GLY A 175 -15.36 6.53 -19.92
C GLY A 175 -14.13 7.42 -19.90
N GLU A 176 -14.36 8.66 -20.29
CA GLU A 176 -13.44 9.78 -20.16
C GLU A 176 -14.09 10.85 -19.29
N ALA A 177 -13.28 11.60 -18.56
CA ALA A 177 -13.73 12.68 -17.71
C ALA A 177 -12.81 13.89 -17.79
N SER A 178 -13.36 15.06 -17.49
CA SER A 178 -12.59 16.28 -17.30
C SER A 178 -11.95 16.30 -15.91
N PRO A 179 -10.78 16.95 -15.72
CA PRO A 179 -10.22 17.25 -14.40
C PRO A 179 -11.15 18.05 -13.48
N THR A 180 -12.17 18.71 -14.07
CA THR A 180 -13.20 19.45 -13.32
C THR A 180 -14.31 18.54 -12.76
N ALA A 181 -14.35 17.26 -13.12
CA ALA A 181 -15.31 16.31 -12.57
C ALA A 181 -15.14 16.19 -11.04
N THR A 182 -16.23 15.94 -10.34
CA THR A 182 -16.21 15.76 -8.89
C THR A 182 -15.59 14.40 -8.50
N ASN A 183 -15.07 14.31 -7.28
CA ASN A 183 -14.55 13.05 -6.76
C ASN A 183 -15.62 11.94 -6.79
N ALA A 184 -16.89 12.27 -6.50
CA ALA A 184 -17.99 11.31 -6.52
C ALA A 184 -18.30 10.79 -7.94
N GLU A 185 -18.22 11.65 -8.96
CA GLU A 185 -18.39 11.25 -10.36
C GLU A 185 -17.26 10.33 -10.80
N LEU A 186 -16.01 10.70 -10.54
CA LEU A 186 -14.84 9.88 -10.88
C LEU A 186 -14.88 8.53 -10.18
N ALA A 187 -15.14 8.51 -8.86
CA ALA A 187 -15.26 7.28 -8.09
C ALA A 187 -16.38 6.37 -8.64
N SER A 188 -17.53 6.94 -8.97
CA SER A 188 -18.67 6.20 -9.53
C SER A 188 -18.34 5.55 -10.88
N LEU A 189 -17.61 6.26 -11.74
CA LEU A 189 -17.13 5.71 -13.02
C LEU A 189 -16.10 4.59 -12.81
N MET A 190 -15.16 4.76 -11.87
CA MET A 190 -14.13 3.75 -11.55
C MET A 190 -14.75 2.47 -11.00
N VAL A 191 -15.71 2.58 -10.07
CA VAL A 191 -16.34 1.42 -9.41
C VAL A 191 -17.50 0.86 -10.26
N GLY A 192 -18.21 1.72 -11.00
CA GLY A 192 -19.37 1.36 -11.85
C GLY A 192 -20.70 1.34 -11.11
N ARG A 193 -20.75 1.92 -9.93
CA ARG A 193 -21.93 2.22 -9.13
C ARG A 193 -21.70 3.52 -8.36
N ALA A 194 -22.73 4.06 -7.79
CA ALA A 194 -22.58 5.16 -6.85
C ALA A 194 -21.68 4.73 -5.68
N VAL A 195 -20.75 5.59 -5.28
CA VAL A 195 -19.80 5.37 -4.19
C VAL A 195 -19.98 6.49 -3.18
N GLU A 196 -20.12 6.13 -1.93
CA GLU A 196 -20.10 7.07 -0.82
C GLU A 196 -18.66 7.25 -0.33
N LEU A 197 -18.05 8.36 -0.72
CA LEU A 197 -16.69 8.71 -0.28
C LEU A 197 -16.65 9.18 1.18
N THR A 198 -17.80 9.56 1.72
CA THR A 198 -17.93 10.00 3.11
C THR A 198 -18.42 8.84 3.96
N VAL A 199 -17.66 8.52 4.99
CA VAL A 199 -18.08 7.50 5.96
C VAL A 199 -19.15 8.11 6.86
N HIS A 200 -20.38 7.59 6.77
CA HIS A 200 -21.43 7.94 7.73
C HIS A 200 -21.27 7.07 8.96
N LYS A 201 -21.03 7.69 10.11
CA LYS A 201 -20.95 7.02 11.41
C LYS A 201 -21.76 7.76 12.45
N ASP A 202 -22.50 7.01 13.25
CA ASP A 202 -23.17 7.54 14.42
C ASP A 202 -22.15 7.88 15.53
N PRO A 203 -22.50 8.73 16.50
CA PRO A 203 -21.68 8.91 17.69
C PRO A 203 -21.36 7.56 18.35
N PRO A 204 -20.11 7.36 18.82
CA PRO A 204 -19.68 6.08 19.38
C PRO A 204 -20.47 5.71 20.64
N ARG A 205 -20.87 4.45 20.77
CA ARG A 205 -21.50 3.89 21.97
C ARG A 205 -20.42 3.21 22.81
N LEU A 206 -19.86 3.97 23.72
CA LEU A 206 -18.69 3.57 24.49
C LEU A 206 -19.05 2.57 25.60
N GLY A 207 -18.34 1.43 25.62
CA GLY A 207 -18.41 0.43 26.68
C GLY A 207 -17.34 0.61 27.76
N GLU A 208 -17.35 -0.27 28.74
CA GLU A 208 -16.33 -0.35 29.80
C GLU A 208 -15.24 -1.36 29.43
N GLY A 209 -14.01 -1.10 29.86
CA GLY A 209 -12.84 -1.90 29.52
C GLY A 209 -12.29 -1.53 28.12
N GLY A 210 -11.75 -2.51 27.42
CA GLY A 210 -11.13 -2.33 26.11
C GLY A 210 -9.62 -2.51 26.15
N LEU A 211 -8.91 -1.80 25.27
CA LEU A 211 -7.45 -1.80 25.24
C LEU A 211 -6.92 -0.68 26.16
N GLU A 212 -6.00 -1.02 27.04
CA GLU A 212 -5.21 -0.03 27.80
C GLU A 212 -3.73 -0.28 27.56
N VAL A 213 -2.98 0.77 27.24
CA VAL A 213 -1.54 0.78 27.04
C VAL A 213 -0.94 1.76 28.04
N LYS A 214 0.05 1.31 28.83
CA LYS A 214 0.69 2.10 29.89
C LYS A 214 2.20 1.99 29.85
N GLY A 215 2.86 3.13 29.77
CA GLY A 215 4.34 3.23 29.79
C GLY A 215 5.02 2.39 28.74
N LEU A 216 4.38 2.21 27.57
CA LEU A 216 4.86 1.30 26.53
C LEU A 216 6.15 1.80 25.93
N ARG A 217 7.19 0.95 26.00
CA ARG A 217 8.45 1.10 25.29
C ARG A 217 8.71 -0.10 24.41
N VAL A 218 9.13 0.15 23.19
CA VAL A 218 9.54 -0.89 22.26
C VAL A 218 10.98 -0.67 21.88
N LEU A 219 11.77 -1.73 21.95
CA LEU A 219 13.18 -1.70 21.60
C LEU A 219 13.47 -2.64 20.44
N THR A 220 14.35 -2.21 19.54
CA THR A 220 14.90 -3.07 18.49
C THR A 220 15.74 -4.20 19.09
N SER A 221 16.09 -5.21 18.30
CA SER A 221 17.02 -6.28 18.68
C SER A 221 18.40 -5.73 19.07
N ALA A 222 18.80 -4.57 18.53
CA ALA A 222 20.04 -3.86 18.87
C ALA A 222 19.93 -3.01 20.14
N GLY A 223 18.73 -2.91 20.76
CA GLY A 223 18.48 -2.15 21.98
C GLY A 223 18.19 -0.67 21.78
N ALA A 224 18.00 -0.21 20.54
CA ALA A 224 17.54 1.15 20.29
C ALA A 224 16.04 1.28 20.64
N ILE A 225 15.66 2.35 21.32
CA ILE A 225 14.26 2.65 21.65
C ILE A 225 13.60 3.23 20.39
N VAL A 226 12.50 2.62 19.94
CA VAL A 226 11.71 3.05 18.77
C VAL A 226 10.31 3.55 19.16
N VAL A 227 9.80 3.14 20.32
CA VAL A 227 8.63 3.71 20.97
C VAL A 227 9.00 3.98 22.43
N ASP A 228 8.77 5.20 22.92
CA ASP A 228 9.24 5.63 24.23
C ASP A 228 8.10 6.15 25.13
N GLY A 229 7.64 5.28 26.03
CA GLY A 229 6.81 5.66 27.17
C GLY A 229 5.42 6.19 26.81
N ILE A 230 4.73 5.58 25.83
CA ILE A 230 3.39 6.02 25.43
C ILE A 230 2.28 5.40 26.29
N ASP A 231 1.26 6.21 26.54
CA ASP A 231 0.03 5.84 27.26
C ASP A 231 -1.19 6.17 26.40
N PHE A 232 -2.12 5.23 26.25
CA PHE A 232 -3.43 5.48 25.65
C PHE A 232 -4.42 4.37 26.01
N SER A 233 -5.68 4.63 25.74
CA SER A 233 -6.75 3.63 25.88
C SER A 233 -7.72 3.71 24.72
N VAL A 234 -8.34 2.58 24.39
CA VAL A 234 -9.41 2.47 23.39
C VAL A 234 -10.55 1.69 23.99
N ARG A 235 -11.70 2.33 24.09
CA ARG A 235 -12.89 1.72 24.71
C ARG A 235 -13.65 0.86 23.69
N PRO A 236 -14.42 -0.14 24.14
CA PRO A 236 -15.37 -0.81 23.27
C PRO A 236 -16.29 0.19 22.57
N GLY A 237 -16.44 0.04 21.24
CA GLY A 237 -17.22 0.97 20.44
C GLY A 237 -16.50 2.26 20.05
N GLU A 238 -15.16 2.31 20.15
CA GLU A 238 -14.33 3.45 19.81
C GLU A 238 -13.29 3.09 18.74
N VAL A 239 -13.04 4.00 17.81
CA VAL A 239 -11.90 3.94 16.87
C VAL A 239 -10.84 4.93 17.31
N LEU A 240 -9.67 4.43 17.73
CA LEU A 240 -8.46 5.22 17.87
C LEU A 240 -7.67 5.16 16.57
N ALA A 241 -7.42 6.30 15.93
CA ALA A 241 -6.48 6.38 14.82
C ALA A 241 -5.11 6.88 15.31
N VAL A 242 -4.07 6.15 14.96
CA VAL A 242 -2.67 6.55 15.11
C VAL A 242 -2.20 7.09 13.77
N ALA A 243 -2.02 8.40 13.69
CA ALA A 243 -1.60 9.10 12.50
C ALA A 243 -0.11 9.45 12.57
N GLY A 244 0.60 9.34 11.46
CA GLY A 244 2.01 9.74 11.40
C GLY A 244 2.68 9.29 10.12
N VAL A 245 3.88 9.83 9.86
CA VAL A 245 4.71 9.44 8.73
C VAL A 245 5.34 8.08 9.01
N GLN A 246 5.47 7.24 7.98
CA GLN A 246 6.07 5.92 8.11
C GLN A 246 7.49 5.99 8.69
N GLY A 247 7.82 5.05 9.59
CA GLY A 247 9.12 4.97 10.25
C GLY A 247 9.21 5.71 11.59
N ASN A 248 8.10 6.22 12.14
CA ASN A 248 8.05 6.92 13.43
C ASN A 248 7.54 6.02 14.58
N GLY A 249 7.69 4.69 14.50
CA GLY A 249 7.34 3.77 15.58
C GLY A 249 5.93 3.19 15.51
N GLN A 250 5.13 3.52 14.46
CA GLN A 250 3.77 3.00 14.30
C GLN A 250 3.75 1.48 14.08
N THR A 251 4.66 0.97 13.24
CA THR A 251 4.79 -0.47 12.96
C THR A 251 5.16 -1.21 14.26
N GLU A 252 6.12 -0.70 15.00
CA GLU A 252 6.60 -1.29 16.25
C GLU A 252 5.53 -1.23 17.35
N LEU A 253 4.71 -0.18 17.38
CA LEU A 253 3.55 -0.10 18.26
C LEU A 253 2.54 -1.23 17.96
N VAL A 254 2.21 -1.42 16.70
CA VAL A 254 1.30 -2.49 16.25
C VAL A 254 1.89 -3.85 16.58
N GLU A 255 3.16 -4.09 16.25
CA GLU A 255 3.87 -5.34 16.56
C GLU A 255 3.86 -5.65 18.06
N ALA A 256 4.01 -4.62 18.92
CA ALA A 256 3.92 -4.80 20.35
C ALA A 256 2.53 -5.27 20.81
N ILE A 257 1.47 -4.69 20.25
CA ILE A 257 0.07 -5.07 20.58
C ILE A 257 -0.22 -6.51 20.14
N VAL A 258 0.27 -6.92 18.97
CA VAL A 258 -0.01 -8.25 18.42
C VAL A 258 1.04 -9.31 18.78
N GLY A 259 2.06 -8.94 19.59
CA GLY A 259 3.07 -9.86 20.13
C GLY A 259 4.18 -10.25 19.15
N LEU A 260 4.43 -9.45 18.13
CA LEU A 260 5.50 -9.63 17.14
C LEU A 260 6.78 -8.87 17.52
N ALA A 261 6.68 -7.82 18.35
CA ALA A 261 7.84 -7.03 18.75
C ALA A 261 8.80 -7.85 19.62
N ALA A 262 10.10 -7.73 19.34
CA ALA A 262 11.15 -8.52 19.98
C ALA A 262 11.31 -8.19 21.48
N ARG A 263 11.16 -6.91 21.84
CA ARG A 263 11.36 -6.45 23.21
C ARG A 263 10.40 -5.31 23.56
N VAL A 264 9.53 -5.58 24.53
CA VAL A 264 8.48 -4.67 24.98
C VAL A 264 8.59 -4.47 26.49
N GLU A 265 8.54 -3.20 26.92
CA GLU A 265 8.45 -2.80 28.33
C GLU A 265 7.14 -2.03 28.53
N GLY A 266 6.61 -2.01 29.74
CA GLY A 266 5.30 -1.42 30.05
C GLY A 266 4.19 -2.48 30.10
N SER A 267 2.95 -2.08 29.88
CA SER A 267 1.78 -2.96 29.97
C SER A 267 0.81 -2.69 28.82
N ILE A 268 0.28 -3.75 28.25
CA ILE A 268 -0.79 -3.74 27.25
C ILE A 268 -1.88 -4.70 27.75
N THR A 269 -3.02 -4.18 28.16
CA THR A 269 -4.12 -5.02 28.63
C THR A 269 -5.34 -4.93 27.74
N LEU A 270 -5.99 -6.06 27.49
CA LEU A 270 -7.26 -6.15 26.78
C LEU A 270 -8.31 -6.76 27.69
N GLY A 271 -9.32 -5.95 28.05
CA GLY A 271 -10.36 -6.39 29.03
C GLY A 271 -9.77 -6.88 30.35
N GLY A 272 -8.68 -6.23 30.80
CA GLY A 272 -7.94 -6.61 32.03
C GLY A 272 -6.96 -7.78 31.89
N THR A 273 -6.83 -8.37 30.69
CA THR A 273 -5.86 -9.44 30.43
C THR A 273 -4.58 -8.85 29.86
N GLU A 274 -3.43 -9.07 30.51
CA GLU A 274 -2.11 -8.62 30.03
C GLU A 274 -1.70 -9.37 28.75
N LEU A 275 -1.24 -8.63 27.73
CA LEU A 275 -0.78 -9.15 26.44
C LEU A 275 0.74 -9.19 26.33
N VAL A 276 1.46 -8.29 27.01
CA VAL A 276 2.94 -8.26 26.95
C VAL A 276 3.51 -9.60 27.40
N GLY A 277 4.45 -10.13 26.62
CA GLY A 277 5.09 -11.43 26.88
C GLY A 277 4.25 -12.65 26.53
N LYS A 278 3.03 -12.48 26.00
CA LYS A 278 2.24 -13.59 25.47
C LYS A 278 2.73 -13.97 24.06
N SER A 279 2.52 -15.23 23.69
CA SER A 279 2.75 -15.67 22.31
C SER A 279 1.68 -15.10 21.39
N VAL A 280 2.02 -14.93 20.09
CA VAL A 280 1.08 -14.51 19.05
C VAL A 280 -0.21 -15.36 19.09
N ARG A 281 -0.09 -16.68 19.25
CA ARG A 281 -1.25 -17.59 19.37
C ARG A 281 -2.14 -17.23 20.56
N ALA A 282 -1.56 -16.94 21.71
CA ALA A 282 -2.33 -16.57 22.90
C ALA A 282 -3.03 -15.21 22.75
N ILE A 283 -2.43 -14.28 21.99
CA ILE A 283 -3.01 -12.98 21.66
C ILE A 283 -4.19 -13.15 20.68
N LEU A 284 -4.02 -14.00 19.67
CA LEU A 284 -5.10 -14.37 18.76
C LEU A 284 -6.28 -15.01 19.52
N ASP A 285 -6.00 -15.94 20.43
CA ASP A 285 -7.01 -16.62 21.27
C ASP A 285 -7.67 -15.65 22.26
N ALA A 286 -7.01 -14.55 22.63
CA ALA A 286 -7.60 -13.46 23.40
C ALA A 286 -8.61 -12.61 22.61
N GLY A 287 -8.72 -12.81 21.30
CA GLY A 287 -9.67 -12.12 20.42
C GLY A 287 -9.08 -10.88 19.71
N VAL A 288 -7.77 -10.81 19.56
CA VAL A 288 -7.12 -9.74 18.76
C VAL A 288 -7.13 -10.13 17.30
N GLY A 289 -7.75 -9.31 16.42
CA GLY A 289 -7.67 -9.40 14.98
C GLY A 289 -6.62 -8.41 14.47
N PHE A 290 -5.86 -8.82 13.47
CA PHE A 290 -4.78 -8.00 12.91
C PHE A 290 -4.81 -7.94 11.39
N VAL A 291 -4.99 -6.74 10.85
CA VAL A 291 -4.81 -6.44 9.43
C VAL A 291 -3.44 -5.79 9.27
N PRO A 292 -2.44 -6.47 8.68
CA PRO A 292 -1.08 -5.95 8.57
C PRO A 292 -0.94 -4.87 7.49
N GLU A 293 0.15 -4.10 7.58
CA GLU A 293 0.48 -3.04 6.63
C GLU A 293 0.80 -3.60 5.23
N ASP A 294 1.61 -4.66 5.17
CA ASP A 294 1.88 -5.37 3.92
C ASP A 294 1.10 -6.68 3.86
N ARG A 295 0.03 -6.64 3.04
CA ARG A 295 -0.81 -7.83 2.83
C ARG A 295 -0.11 -8.97 2.11
N THR A 296 0.93 -8.68 1.31
CA THR A 296 1.61 -9.68 0.48
C THR A 296 2.72 -10.41 1.23
N GLU A 297 3.40 -9.73 2.14
CA GLU A 297 4.45 -10.32 2.98
C GLU A 297 3.85 -10.93 4.26
N ASP A 298 2.96 -10.19 4.95
CA ASP A 298 2.49 -10.54 6.29
C ASP A 298 1.02 -11.01 6.32
N GLY A 299 0.24 -10.63 5.31
CA GLY A 299 -1.20 -10.84 5.31
C GLY A 299 -1.65 -12.14 4.64
N LEU A 300 -0.99 -12.59 3.58
CA LEU A 300 -1.42 -13.70 2.73
C LEU A 300 -0.27 -14.64 2.38
N VAL A 301 -0.61 -15.89 2.12
CA VAL A 301 0.27 -16.81 1.41
C VAL A 301 -0.16 -16.81 -0.06
N ALA A 302 0.58 -16.11 -0.92
CA ALA A 302 0.21 -15.83 -2.30
C ALA A 302 -0.07 -17.11 -3.14
N GLY A 303 0.68 -18.20 -2.89
CA GLY A 303 0.50 -19.50 -3.56
C GLY A 303 -0.68 -20.33 -3.05
N PHE A 304 -1.26 -19.96 -1.90
CA PHE A 304 -2.43 -20.65 -1.36
C PHE A 304 -3.71 -20.11 -2.00
N SER A 305 -4.74 -20.94 -2.00
CA SER A 305 -6.08 -20.55 -2.45
C SER A 305 -6.71 -19.51 -1.52
N VAL A 306 -7.75 -18.83 -1.99
CA VAL A 306 -8.58 -17.94 -1.16
C VAL A 306 -9.11 -18.69 0.07
N ALA A 307 -9.59 -19.92 -0.12
CA ALA A 307 -10.12 -20.74 0.97
C ALA A 307 -9.08 -21.05 2.05
N GLU A 308 -7.87 -21.44 1.65
CA GLU A 308 -6.78 -21.71 2.60
C GLU A 308 -6.34 -20.45 3.33
N ASN A 309 -6.26 -19.31 2.65
CA ASN A 309 -5.94 -18.02 3.28
C ASN A 309 -6.98 -17.58 4.31
N LEU A 310 -8.26 -17.90 4.09
CA LEU A 310 -9.34 -17.54 5.01
C LEU A 310 -9.31 -18.30 6.34
N ILE A 311 -8.57 -19.42 6.43
CA ILE A 311 -8.47 -20.22 7.65
C ILE A 311 -7.03 -20.40 8.15
N LEU A 312 -6.07 -19.62 7.67
CA LEU A 312 -4.64 -19.78 8.02
C LEU A 312 -4.38 -19.92 9.52
N ASP A 313 -5.04 -19.12 10.32
CA ASP A 313 -4.95 -19.08 11.77
C ASP A 313 -5.91 -20.04 12.49
N ARG A 314 -6.81 -20.69 11.75
CA ARG A 314 -7.88 -21.56 12.23
C ARG A 314 -7.76 -23.02 11.77
N THR A 315 -6.63 -23.40 11.21
CA THR A 315 -6.40 -24.77 10.68
C THR A 315 -6.50 -25.85 11.75
N GLY A 316 -6.37 -25.47 13.03
CA GLY A 316 -6.54 -26.36 14.20
C GLY A 316 -7.98 -26.48 14.71
N ASP A 317 -8.90 -25.62 14.26
CA ASP A 317 -10.28 -25.62 14.72
C ASP A 317 -11.00 -26.90 14.28
N GLU A 318 -11.83 -27.48 15.18
CA GLU A 318 -12.61 -28.70 14.89
C GLU A 318 -13.57 -28.54 13.71
N GLU A 319 -13.96 -27.30 13.41
CA GLU A 319 -14.75 -26.95 12.22
C GLU A 319 -14.02 -27.31 10.95
N PHE A 320 -12.72 -27.00 10.86
CA PHE A 320 -11.92 -27.13 9.63
C PHE A 320 -10.98 -28.34 9.65
N SER A 321 -10.71 -28.94 10.80
CA SER A 321 -9.77 -30.05 10.95
C SER A 321 -10.32 -31.17 11.78
N ARG A 322 -10.01 -32.41 11.39
CA ARG A 322 -10.31 -33.62 12.19
C ARG A 322 -9.15 -34.60 12.07
N GLY A 323 -8.55 -34.93 13.21
CA GLY A 323 -7.44 -35.91 13.24
C GLY A 323 -6.24 -35.46 12.39
N GLY A 324 -5.96 -34.15 12.33
CA GLY A 324 -4.86 -33.59 11.53
C GLY A 324 -5.15 -33.47 10.02
N THR A 325 -6.39 -33.74 9.59
CA THR A 325 -6.78 -33.64 8.17
C THR A 325 -7.81 -32.54 7.98
N ILE A 326 -7.59 -31.66 6.99
CA ILE A 326 -8.50 -30.58 6.65
C ILE A 326 -9.81 -31.13 6.06
N ARG A 327 -10.93 -30.65 6.58
CA ARG A 327 -12.28 -30.96 6.12
C ARG A 327 -12.64 -30.08 4.92
N ARG A 328 -12.32 -30.55 3.72
CA ARG A 328 -12.42 -29.76 2.48
C ARG A 328 -13.82 -29.18 2.25
N SER A 329 -14.89 -29.94 2.50
CA SER A 329 -16.26 -29.43 2.31
C SER A 329 -16.56 -28.25 3.24
N ALA A 330 -16.21 -28.36 4.53
CA ALA A 330 -16.42 -27.29 5.50
C ALA A 330 -15.60 -26.02 5.10
N LEU A 331 -14.37 -26.23 4.66
CA LEU A 331 -13.53 -25.16 4.15
C LEU A 331 -14.14 -24.45 2.94
N GLU A 332 -14.63 -25.21 1.96
CA GLU A 332 -15.26 -24.65 0.76
C GLU A 332 -16.54 -23.90 1.07
N ASP A 333 -17.41 -24.45 1.93
CA ASP A 333 -18.66 -23.82 2.33
C ASP A 333 -18.39 -22.51 3.08
N PHE A 334 -17.45 -22.53 4.02
CA PHE A 334 -17.00 -21.33 4.74
C PHE A 334 -16.45 -20.28 3.76
N ALA A 335 -15.55 -20.68 2.88
CA ALA A 335 -14.94 -19.76 1.91
C ALA A 335 -15.98 -19.14 0.97
N ARG A 336 -16.95 -19.92 0.45
CA ARG A 336 -18.05 -19.39 -0.39
C ARG A 336 -18.88 -18.34 0.36
N ALA A 337 -19.20 -18.61 1.65
CA ALA A 337 -19.92 -17.65 2.46
C ALA A 337 -19.13 -16.35 2.66
N ARG A 338 -17.83 -16.44 2.99
CA ARG A 338 -16.97 -15.26 3.18
C ARG A 338 -16.74 -14.49 1.88
N ILE A 339 -16.51 -15.18 0.77
CA ILE A 339 -16.38 -14.56 -0.57
C ILE A 339 -17.62 -13.72 -0.88
N SER A 340 -18.80 -14.23 -0.61
CA SER A 340 -20.06 -13.49 -0.84
C SER A 340 -20.24 -12.33 0.12
N GLU A 341 -20.00 -12.54 1.42
CA GLU A 341 -20.21 -11.52 2.47
C GLU A 341 -19.24 -10.35 2.34
N TYR A 342 -17.98 -10.63 1.95
CA TYR A 342 -16.94 -9.61 1.82
C TYR A 342 -16.77 -9.10 0.38
N ASP A 343 -17.67 -9.48 -0.53
CA ASP A 343 -17.61 -9.08 -1.95
C ASP A 343 -16.22 -9.31 -2.55
N ILE A 344 -15.63 -10.49 -2.31
CA ILE A 344 -14.32 -10.84 -2.86
C ILE A 344 -14.51 -11.28 -4.30
N ARG A 345 -13.96 -10.50 -5.24
CA ARG A 345 -14.03 -10.82 -6.66
C ARG A 345 -12.98 -11.85 -7.03
N THR A 346 -13.42 -13.08 -7.20
CA THR A 346 -12.59 -14.24 -7.52
C THR A 346 -13.34 -15.21 -8.42
N GLN A 347 -12.62 -16.11 -9.10
CA GLN A 347 -13.24 -17.20 -9.85
C GLN A 347 -13.81 -18.30 -8.93
N GLY A 348 -13.40 -18.31 -7.66
CA GLY A 348 -13.90 -19.24 -6.66
C GLY A 348 -12.93 -19.48 -5.50
N PRO A 349 -13.32 -20.36 -4.53
CA PRO A 349 -12.51 -20.65 -3.36
C PRO A 349 -11.09 -21.16 -3.64
N HIS A 350 -10.89 -21.82 -4.77
CA HIS A 350 -9.62 -22.45 -5.16
C HIS A 350 -8.68 -21.52 -5.94
N THR A 351 -9.09 -20.30 -6.24
CA THR A 351 -8.24 -19.31 -6.91
C THR A 351 -7.06 -18.96 -6.01
N ALA A 352 -5.84 -18.96 -6.54
CA ALA A 352 -4.65 -18.56 -5.81
C ALA A 352 -4.75 -17.08 -5.41
N ALA A 353 -4.55 -16.77 -4.12
CA ALA A 353 -4.74 -15.43 -3.58
C ALA A 353 -3.81 -14.40 -4.23
N GLY A 354 -2.60 -14.79 -4.62
CA GLY A 354 -1.65 -13.92 -5.32
C GLY A 354 -2.09 -13.44 -6.69
N THR A 355 -3.12 -14.07 -7.30
CA THR A 355 -3.66 -13.65 -8.60
C THR A 355 -4.77 -12.62 -8.51
N LEU A 356 -5.24 -12.31 -7.30
CA LEU A 356 -6.27 -11.33 -7.05
C LEU A 356 -5.71 -9.90 -7.16
N SER A 357 -6.58 -8.93 -7.47
CA SER A 357 -6.21 -7.51 -7.32
C SER A 357 -5.95 -7.16 -5.86
N GLY A 358 -5.14 -6.11 -5.61
CA GLY A 358 -4.79 -5.67 -4.27
C GLY A 358 -6.01 -5.44 -3.35
N GLY A 359 -7.08 -4.83 -3.87
CA GLY A 359 -8.32 -4.64 -3.11
C GLY A 359 -9.00 -5.97 -2.73
N ASN A 360 -8.99 -6.97 -3.61
CA ASN A 360 -9.56 -8.29 -3.28
C ASN A 360 -8.66 -9.09 -2.34
N GLN A 361 -7.35 -8.98 -2.46
CA GLN A 361 -6.39 -9.53 -1.49
C GLN A 361 -6.67 -8.96 -0.09
N GLN A 362 -6.83 -7.64 0.02
CA GLN A 362 -7.13 -6.98 1.29
C GLN A 362 -8.47 -7.44 1.87
N LYS A 363 -9.49 -7.62 1.05
CA LYS A 363 -10.77 -8.19 1.47
C LYS A 363 -10.64 -9.62 2.00
N VAL A 364 -9.74 -10.45 1.47
CA VAL A 364 -9.45 -11.80 2.00
C VAL A 364 -8.85 -11.70 3.40
N VAL A 365 -7.85 -10.82 3.61
CA VAL A 365 -7.25 -10.59 4.94
C VAL A 365 -8.32 -10.14 5.94
N ILE A 366 -9.09 -9.13 5.59
CA ILE A 366 -10.15 -8.58 6.45
C ILE A 366 -11.22 -9.64 6.74
N ALA A 367 -11.62 -10.44 5.74
CA ALA A 367 -12.59 -11.51 5.92
C ALA A 367 -12.08 -12.58 6.89
N ARG A 368 -10.78 -12.94 6.85
CA ARG A 368 -10.17 -13.84 7.81
C ARG A 368 -10.23 -13.26 9.22
N GLU A 369 -9.71 -12.06 9.38
CA GLU A 369 -9.60 -11.42 10.70
C GLU A 369 -10.97 -11.16 11.34
N MET A 370 -11.94 -10.68 10.57
CA MET A 370 -13.28 -10.35 11.07
C MET A 370 -14.24 -11.55 11.14
N SER A 371 -13.82 -12.74 10.70
CA SER A 371 -14.61 -13.98 10.80
C SER A 371 -14.41 -14.71 12.12
N ARG A 372 -13.64 -14.13 13.03
CA ARG A 372 -13.42 -14.63 14.41
C ARG A 372 -14.24 -13.83 15.42
N GLU A 373 -14.34 -14.34 16.63
CA GLU A 373 -14.87 -13.56 17.76
C GLU A 373 -13.83 -12.53 18.18
N LEU A 374 -14.02 -11.28 17.73
CA LEU A 374 -13.10 -10.18 18.02
C LEU A 374 -13.42 -9.52 19.37
N LYS A 375 -12.34 -9.16 20.10
CA LYS A 375 -12.37 -8.24 21.25
C LYS A 375 -11.53 -6.99 21.01
N LEU A 376 -10.69 -7.01 19.98
CA LEU A 376 -9.90 -5.88 19.49
C LEU A 376 -9.62 -6.09 18.01
N LEU A 377 -9.77 -5.05 17.21
CA LEU A 377 -9.27 -5.01 15.83
C LEU A 377 -8.10 -4.03 15.75
N VAL A 378 -6.96 -4.47 15.24
CA VAL A 378 -5.81 -3.64 14.91
C VAL A 378 -5.67 -3.64 13.38
N ALA A 379 -5.78 -2.49 12.74
CA ALA A 379 -5.69 -2.35 11.30
C ALA A 379 -4.57 -1.36 10.94
N ALA A 380 -3.46 -1.89 10.43
CA ALA A 380 -2.33 -1.10 9.97
C ALA A 380 -2.46 -0.84 8.47
N GLN A 381 -2.54 0.44 8.07
CA GLN A 381 -2.66 0.88 6.68
C GLN A 381 -3.75 0.10 5.90
N PRO A 382 -4.99 -0.03 6.42
CA PRO A 382 -5.97 -0.99 5.89
C PRO A 382 -6.37 -0.72 4.44
N THR A 383 -6.18 0.48 3.92
CA THR A 383 -6.54 0.87 2.56
C THR A 383 -5.35 1.12 1.65
N ARG A 384 -4.13 0.82 2.09
CA ARG A 384 -2.92 1.03 1.29
C ARG A 384 -2.95 0.24 -0.02
N GLY A 385 -2.82 0.94 -1.15
CA GLY A 385 -2.74 0.34 -2.48
C GLY A 385 -3.99 -0.46 -2.89
N VAL A 386 -5.19 0.01 -2.47
CA VAL A 386 -6.46 -0.57 -2.90
C VAL A 386 -7.31 0.47 -3.63
N ASP A 387 -8.21 0.00 -4.49
CA ASP A 387 -9.10 0.87 -5.26
C ASP A 387 -10.18 1.53 -4.38
N VAL A 388 -10.76 2.64 -4.88
CA VAL A 388 -11.76 3.45 -4.17
C VAL A 388 -12.98 2.64 -3.70
N GLY A 389 -13.42 1.65 -4.46
CA GLY A 389 -14.55 0.78 -4.08
C GLY A 389 -14.19 -0.16 -2.93
N SER A 390 -12.92 -0.59 -2.88
CA SER A 390 -12.39 -1.38 -1.77
C SER A 390 -12.21 -0.52 -0.51
N ILE A 391 -11.79 0.75 -0.64
CA ILE A 391 -11.69 1.71 0.47
C ILE A 391 -13.05 1.87 1.15
N GLU A 392 -14.11 2.19 0.38
CA GLU A 392 -15.48 2.33 0.90
C GLU A 392 -15.91 1.09 1.69
N PHE A 393 -15.67 -0.09 1.12
CA PHE A 393 -16.01 -1.36 1.75
C PHE A 393 -15.26 -1.58 3.07
N ILE A 394 -13.94 -1.33 3.08
CA ILE A 394 -13.07 -1.52 4.26
C ILE A 394 -13.48 -0.56 5.37
N HIS A 395 -13.66 0.71 5.06
CA HIS A 395 -14.12 1.71 6.03
C HIS A 395 -15.45 1.31 6.67
N LYS A 396 -16.41 0.88 5.84
CA LYS A 396 -17.69 0.39 6.33
C LYS A 396 -17.53 -0.77 7.31
N ARG A 397 -16.68 -1.77 7.01
CA ARG A 397 -16.43 -2.90 7.90
C ARG A 397 -15.75 -2.50 9.21
N ILE A 398 -14.83 -1.54 9.18
CA ILE A 398 -14.21 -0.99 10.39
C ILE A 398 -15.27 -0.32 11.28
N ILE A 399 -16.15 0.49 10.71
CA ILE A 399 -17.22 1.16 11.46
C ILE A 399 -18.26 0.14 11.99
N GLU A 400 -18.65 -0.85 11.19
CA GLU A 400 -19.53 -1.94 11.64
C GLU A 400 -18.92 -2.71 12.83
N THR A 401 -17.60 -2.95 12.84
CA THR A 401 -16.87 -3.57 13.94
C THR A 401 -16.91 -2.69 15.20
N ARG A 402 -16.63 -1.38 15.05
CA ARG A 402 -16.78 -0.41 16.14
C ARG A 402 -18.20 -0.41 16.71
N ASP A 403 -19.21 -0.34 15.83
CA ASP A 403 -20.62 -0.24 16.24
C ASP A 403 -21.13 -1.53 16.92
N ALA A 404 -20.46 -2.67 16.65
CA ALA A 404 -20.67 -3.92 17.38
C ALA A 404 -20.08 -3.89 18.81
N GLY A 405 -19.47 -2.77 19.23
CA GLY A 405 -18.89 -2.63 20.57
C GLY A 405 -17.46 -3.14 20.68
N ILE A 406 -16.75 -3.30 19.58
CA ILE A 406 -15.35 -3.74 19.56
C ILE A 406 -14.43 -2.52 19.47
N PRO A 407 -13.41 -2.39 20.35
CA PRO A 407 -12.38 -1.37 20.21
C PRO A 407 -11.58 -1.59 18.93
N VAL A 408 -11.27 -0.49 18.22
CA VAL A 408 -10.51 -0.55 16.98
C VAL A 408 -9.32 0.41 17.04
N VAL A 409 -8.15 -0.09 16.71
CA VAL A 409 -6.94 0.71 16.48
C VAL A 409 -6.68 0.73 14.99
N VAL A 410 -6.68 1.92 14.38
CA VAL A 410 -6.29 2.13 12.97
C VAL A 410 -4.98 2.89 12.94
N VAL A 411 -4.00 2.37 12.24
CA VAL A 411 -2.76 3.10 11.93
C VAL A 411 -2.81 3.52 10.48
N SER A 412 -2.67 4.81 10.19
CA SER A 412 -2.73 5.31 8.82
C SER A 412 -1.83 6.52 8.60
N THR A 413 -1.19 6.56 7.42
CA THR A 413 -0.49 7.74 6.90
C THR A 413 -1.42 8.67 6.12
N GLU A 414 -2.63 8.19 5.75
CA GLU A 414 -3.61 8.94 4.98
C GLU A 414 -4.51 9.75 5.94
N LEU A 415 -4.32 11.07 5.98
CA LEU A 415 -5.08 11.95 6.89
C LEU A 415 -6.59 11.92 6.63
N ASP A 416 -6.99 11.72 5.37
CA ASP A 416 -8.41 11.61 5.00
C ASP A 416 -9.04 10.34 5.61
N GLU A 417 -8.30 9.22 5.66
CA GLU A 417 -8.74 7.99 6.33
C GLU A 417 -8.87 8.19 7.84
N VAL A 418 -7.86 8.83 8.45
CA VAL A 418 -7.90 9.17 9.88
C VAL A 418 -9.12 10.04 10.19
N ALA A 419 -9.36 11.09 9.42
CA ALA A 419 -10.49 12.01 9.62
C ALA A 419 -11.85 11.30 9.41
N ALA A 420 -11.91 10.33 8.50
CA ALA A 420 -13.14 9.59 8.20
C ALA A 420 -13.50 8.56 9.29
N LEU A 421 -12.51 7.86 9.85
CA LEU A 421 -12.74 6.72 10.74
C LEU A 421 -12.63 7.06 12.22
N ALA A 422 -11.71 7.94 12.60
CA ALA A 422 -11.36 8.16 14.00
C ALA A 422 -12.48 8.78 14.82
N ASP A 423 -12.71 8.24 16.02
CA ASP A 423 -13.42 8.91 17.11
C ASP A 423 -12.43 9.65 18.00
N LEU A 424 -11.22 9.10 18.13
CA LEU A 424 -10.07 9.69 18.82
C LEU A 424 -8.82 9.54 17.92
N SER A 425 -7.98 10.54 17.86
CA SER A 425 -6.73 10.47 17.10
C SER A 425 -5.52 10.71 17.99
N LEU A 426 -4.50 9.88 17.82
CA LEU A 426 -3.15 10.07 18.35
C LEU A 426 -2.25 10.45 17.18
N ILE A 427 -1.67 11.65 17.25
CA ILE A 427 -0.71 12.11 16.24
C ILE A 427 0.66 11.97 16.87
N HIS A 428 1.48 11.11 16.28
CA HIS A 428 2.89 10.99 16.65
C HIS A 428 3.71 11.80 15.62
N ILE A 429 4.35 12.85 16.10
CA ILE A 429 5.20 13.76 15.32
C ILE A 429 6.65 13.36 15.52
#